data_5a0c66cb8166dcdcea56c7f8132dad8f
#
_entry.id   5a0c66cb8166dcdcea56c7f8132dad8f
#
_cell.length_a   1.000
_cell.length_b   1.000
_cell.length_c   1.000
_cell.angle_alpha   90.00
_cell.angle_beta   90.00
_cell.angle_gamma   90.00
#
_symmetry.space_group_name_H-M   'P 1'
#
loop_
_entity.id
_entity.type
_entity.pdbx_description
1 polymer ?
#
loop_
_entity_poly.entity_id
_entity_poly.type
_entity_poly.pdbx_seq_one_letter_code
_entity_poly.pdbx_strand_id
1 'polypeptide(L)'
;FALMATDHSLVQTDGTDSLASAYQYTMNLNSSFSGDDNLYVRLRSGNGSNNFTNKTYGTYLSMGSGYADALTVDKIWYTFPVGDNNTVWVGPKIENYYMHGTTPSIYKPVTKQFTLGGNGDAYGASTDSGFGWAYKADNGFAISSNVVSKQNGTSNGLFTNQSKQSWATQAGYTTDQWSVSAILNQKYNGWTDGYYESLGHTPSNFTTDVTNFSAIGLRGWWRPLETGTAMPSISLGFDTTDFDGAPAASNNSTAWFAGLTWQDMFQADDRIGLAFGQPTKNEAETEDPFAYEAYYEFKANDSVT
;
A
#
# COMPACT_ATOMS: atom_id res chain seq x y z
N PHE A 1 -2.78 -19.85 0.89
CA PHE A 1 -4.06 -20.46 0.51
C PHE A 1 -5.19 -19.63 1.10
N ALA A 2 -6.21 -19.33 0.31
CA ALA A 2 -7.41 -18.64 0.76
C ALA A 2 -8.66 -19.41 0.32
N LEU A 3 -9.63 -19.51 1.21
CA LEU A 3 -11.02 -19.84 0.90
C LEU A 3 -11.83 -18.58 1.17
N MET A 4 -12.63 -18.14 0.23
CA MET A 4 -13.39 -16.91 0.33
C MET A 4 -14.76 -17.06 -0.33
N ALA A 5 -15.75 -16.53 0.33
CA ALA A 5 -17.06 -16.25 -0.25
C ALA A 5 -17.26 -14.74 -0.29
N THR A 6 -17.80 -14.23 -1.37
CA THR A 6 -18.08 -12.81 -1.53
C THR A 6 -19.53 -12.60 -1.90
N ASP A 7 -20.13 -11.55 -1.34
CA ASP A 7 -21.42 -11.01 -1.74
C ASP A 7 -21.21 -9.53 -2.10
N HIS A 8 -21.51 -9.15 -3.35
CA HIS A 8 -21.28 -7.82 -3.87
C HIS A 8 -22.57 -7.20 -4.39
N SER A 9 -23.17 -6.32 -3.61
CA SER A 9 -24.38 -5.62 -4.02
C SER A 9 -24.16 -4.35 -4.85
N LEU A 10 -23.00 -3.72 -4.75
CA LEU A 10 -22.76 -2.38 -5.32
C LEU A 10 -21.83 -2.35 -6.54
N VAL A 11 -20.93 -3.29 -6.68
CA VAL A 11 -19.94 -3.30 -7.76
C VAL A 11 -19.79 -4.72 -8.29
N GLN A 12 -20.83 -5.18 -8.94
CA GLN A 12 -20.80 -6.52 -9.50
C GLN A 12 -20.30 -6.48 -10.94
N THR A 13 -19.10 -6.92 -11.17
CA THR A 13 -18.64 -7.25 -12.52
C THR A 13 -18.49 -8.75 -12.75
N ASP A 14 -18.34 -9.56 -11.70
CA ASP A 14 -17.85 -10.94 -11.85
C ASP A 14 -18.74 -12.02 -11.22
N GLY A 15 -19.86 -11.65 -10.59
CA GLY A 15 -20.96 -12.59 -10.27
C GLY A 15 -20.58 -13.80 -9.43
N THR A 16 -19.62 -13.68 -8.49
CA THR A 16 -19.22 -14.83 -7.70
C THR A 16 -19.73 -14.75 -6.27
N ASP A 17 -21.03 -14.92 -6.08
CA ASP A 17 -21.63 -15.26 -4.78
C ASP A 17 -21.31 -16.72 -4.39
N SER A 18 -20.19 -17.24 -4.82
CA SER A 18 -19.79 -18.63 -4.63
C SER A 18 -18.51 -18.73 -3.81
N LEU A 19 -18.35 -19.86 -3.14
CA LEU A 19 -17.11 -20.18 -2.46
C LEU A 19 -16.01 -20.41 -3.50
N ALA A 20 -14.94 -19.62 -3.41
CA ALA A 20 -13.78 -19.74 -4.25
C ALA A 20 -12.53 -20.07 -3.43
N SER A 21 -11.58 -20.75 -4.04
CA SER A 21 -10.28 -21.02 -3.46
C SER A 21 -9.16 -20.45 -4.30
N ALA A 22 -8.16 -19.89 -3.64
CA ALA A 22 -6.98 -19.36 -4.29
C ALA A 22 -5.71 -19.68 -3.51
N TYR A 23 -4.59 -19.65 -4.21
CA TYR A 23 -3.29 -19.70 -3.56
C TYR A 23 -2.38 -18.58 -4.08
N GLN A 24 -1.45 -18.18 -3.25
CA GLN A 24 -0.31 -17.36 -3.63
C GLN A 24 0.95 -17.95 -3.04
N TYR A 25 1.94 -18.17 -3.87
CA TYR A 25 3.29 -18.52 -3.47
C TYR A 25 4.18 -17.29 -3.59
N THR A 26 4.96 -17.00 -2.57
CA THR A 26 5.91 -15.88 -2.57
C THR A 26 7.26 -16.38 -2.06
N MET A 27 8.31 -16.14 -2.83
CA MET A 27 9.70 -16.39 -2.45
C MET A 27 10.45 -15.08 -2.42
N ASN A 28 11.00 -14.72 -1.25
CA ASN A 28 11.85 -13.56 -1.05
C ASN A 28 13.31 -14.01 -0.99
N LEU A 29 14.10 -13.55 -1.93
CA LEU A 29 15.53 -13.84 -2.02
C LEU A 29 16.30 -12.57 -1.62
N ASN A 30 17.25 -12.73 -0.72
CA ASN A 30 18.14 -11.66 -0.27
C ASN A 30 19.57 -12.10 -0.47
N SER A 31 20.38 -11.26 -1.09
CA SER A 31 21.80 -11.47 -1.32
C SER A 31 22.56 -10.21 -0.96
N SER A 32 23.68 -10.36 -0.26
CA SER A 32 24.58 -9.26 0.04
C SER A 32 25.93 -9.50 -0.62
N PHE A 33 26.57 -8.43 -1.13
CA PHE A 33 27.90 -8.45 -1.72
C PHE A 33 28.96 -7.92 -0.76
N SER A 34 28.59 -7.00 0.15
CA SER A 34 29.48 -6.35 1.10
C SER A 34 29.21 -6.68 2.57
N GLY A 35 28.06 -7.29 2.86
CA GLY A 35 27.58 -7.57 4.22
C GLY A 35 26.53 -6.56 4.70
N ASP A 36 26.59 -5.31 4.23
CA ASP A 36 25.70 -4.22 4.66
C ASP A 36 24.68 -3.81 3.58
N ASP A 37 24.77 -4.40 2.40
CA ASP A 37 23.90 -4.17 1.25
C ASP A 37 22.91 -5.32 1.06
N ASN A 38 21.91 -5.13 0.22
CA ASN A 38 20.94 -6.17 -0.10
C ASN A 38 20.45 -6.07 -1.55
N LEU A 39 20.68 -7.14 -2.32
CA LEU A 39 19.94 -7.39 -3.54
C LEU A 39 18.70 -8.21 -3.20
N TYR A 40 17.54 -7.56 -3.30
CA TYR A 40 16.26 -8.19 -3.06
C TYR A 40 15.60 -8.63 -4.36
N VAL A 41 15.15 -9.88 -4.42
CA VAL A 41 14.34 -10.41 -5.53
C VAL A 41 13.12 -11.11 -4.95
N ARG A 42 11.93 -10.73 -5.41
CA ARG A 42 10.69 -11.43 -5.08
C ARG A 42 10.14 -12.18 -6.29
N LEU A 43 9.99 -13.48 -6.12
CA LEU A 43 9.31 -14.34 -7.07
C LEU A 43 7.90 -14.65 -6.54
N ARG A 44 6.91 -14.63 -7.43
CA ARG A 44 5.52 -14.95 -7.09
C ARG A 44 4.88 -15.86 -8.14
N SER A 45 3.96 -16.69 -7.66
CA SER A 45 3.00 -17.48 -8.44
C SER A 45 1.66 -17.51 -7.72
N GLY A 46 0.56 -17.72 -8.44
CA GLY A 46 -0.77 -17.82 -7.85
C GLY A 46 -1.88 -17.77 -8.87
N ASN A 47 -3.07 -18.15 -8.44
CA ASN A 47 -4.29 -18.21 -9.27
C ASN A 47 -5.43 -17.30 -8.79
N GLY A 48 -5.17 -16.36 -7.87
CA GLY A 48 -6.20 -15.54 -7.23
C GLY A 48 -6.77 -14.39 -8.05
N SER A 49 -6.40 -14.25 -9.35
CA SER A 49 -6.67 -13.04 -10.14
C SER A 49 -8.14 -12.80 -10.49
N ASN A 50 -8.98 -13.81 -10.52
CA ASN A 50 -10.33 -13.68 -11.05
C ASN A 50 -11.43 -13.63 -9.99
N ASN A 51 -11.14 -14.07 -8.77
CA ASN A 51 -12.15 -14.27 -7.74
C ASN A 51 -12.12 -13.22 -6.62
N PHE A 52 -11.02 -12.44 -6.52
CA PHE A 52 -10.80 -11.52 -5.39
C PHE A 52 -10.15 -10.21 -5.85
N THR A 53 -10.35 -9.80 -7.09
CA THR A 53 -9.62 -8.71 -7.73
C THR A 53 -10.45 -7.49 -8.07
N ASN A 54 -11.62 -7.33 -7.47
CA ASN A 54 -12.29 -6.04 -7.58
C ASN A 54 -11.46 -4.98 -6.86
N LYS A 55 -10.88 -4.07 -7.63
CA LYS A 55 -10.00 -3.01 -7.11
C LYS A 55 -10.77 -1.83 -6.56
N THR A 56 -12.03 -1.69 -6.93
CA THR A 56 -12.88 -0.61 -6.46
C THR A 56 -12.97 -0.65 -4.93
N TYR A 57 -12.68 0.46 -4.29
CA TYR A 57 -12.60 0.62 -2.84
C TYR A 57 -11.64 -0.33 -2.12
N GLY A 58 -10.77 -1.05 -2.83
CA GLY A 58 -9.79 -1.94 -2.23
C GLY A 58 -10.37 -3.15 -1.48
N THR A 59 -11.55 -3.62 -1.87
CA THR A 59 -12.32 -4.66 -1.15
C THR A 59 -11.79 -6.08 -1.29
N TYR A 60 -10.78 -6.31 -2.14
CA TYR A 60 -10.19 -7.63 -2.33
C TYR A 60 -9.14 -7.97 -1.26
N LEU A 61 -8.83 -9.26 -1.12
CA LEU A 61 -7.79 -9.72 -0.20
C LEU A 61 -6.42 -9.14 -0.58
N SER A 62 -5.67 -8.66 0.39
CA SER A 62 -4.32 -8.12 0.19
C SER A 62 -3.37 -9.12 -0.49
N MET A 63 -3.60 -10.43 -0.29
CA MET A 63 -2.85 -11.52 -0.92
C MET A 63 -3.48 -12.05 -2.22
N GLY A 64 -4.64 -11.55 -2.64
CA GLY A 64 -5.41 -12.05 -3.78
C GLY A 64 -4.85 -11.66 -5.15
N SER A 65 -3.55 -11.79 -5.37
CA SER A 65 -2.92 -11.50 -6.65
C SER A 65 -2.81 -12.75 -7.51
N GLY A 66 -3.16 -12.64 -8.79
CA GLY A 66 -3.01 -13.72 -9.75
C GLY A 66 -1.78 -13.56 -10.63
N TYR A 67 -1.10 -14.64 -10.84
CA TYR A 67 0.08 -14.73 -11.69
C TYR A 67 -0.09 -15.79 -12.78
N ALA A 68 -1.34 -16.17 -13.07
CA ALA A 68 -1.69 -17.20 -14.06
C ALA A 68 -0.91 -18.51 -13.87
N ASP A 69 -0.73 -18.94 -12.61
CA ASP A 69 0.05 -20.11 -12.21
C ASP A 69 1.53 -20.09 -12.66
N ALA A 70 2.02 -18.97 -13.18
CA ALA A 70 3.39 -18.82 -13.63
C ALA A 70 4.28 -18.21 -12.54
N LEU A 71 5.50 -18.72 -12.40
CA LEU A 71 6.50 -18.10 -11.53
C LEU A 71 7.10 -16.87 -12.22
N THR A 72 6.89 -15.70 -11.64
CA THR A 72 7.32 -14.43 -12.23
C THR A 72 8.19 -13.63 -11.26
N VAL A 73 9.08 -12.79 -11.81
CA VAL A 73 9.79 -11.78 -11.03
C VAL A 73 8.81 -10.64 -10.74
N ASP A 74 8.35 -10.60 -9.49
CA ASP A 74 7.43 -9.57 -9.03
C ASP A 74 8.15 -8.27 -8.64
N LYS A 75 9.30 -8.38 -8.00
CA LYS A 75 10.15 -7.25 -7.60
C LYS A 75 11.63 -7.58 -7.72
N ILE A 76 12.44 -6.56 -8.00
CA ILE A 76 13.89 -6.64 -7.93
C ILE A 76 14.48 -5.25 -7.71
N TRP A 77 15.32 -5.09 -6.67
CA TRP A 77 16.05 -3.85 -6.39
C TRP A 77 17.29 -4.11 -5.54
N TYR A 78 18.18 -3.12 -5.52
CA TYR A 78 19.36 -3.10 -4.69
C TYR A 78 19.26 -1.99 -3.66
N THR A 79 19.69 -2.30 -2.43
CA THR A 79 19.68 -1.39 -1.28
C THR A 79 21.08 -1.36 -0.69
N PHE A 80 21.58 -0.17 -0.38
CA PHE A 80 22.89 0.00 0.26
C PHE A 80 22.92 1.20 1.21
N PRO A 81 23.72 1.14 2.29
CA PRO A 81 23.94 2.26 3.19
C PRO A 81 24.89 3.29 2.58
N VAL A 82 24.72 4.54 3.00
CA VAL A 82 25.64 5.65 2.72
C VAL A 82 25.92 6.39 4.02
N GLY A 83 27.04 6.06 4.67
CA GLY A 83 27.29 6.45 6.06
C GLY A 83 26.32 5.76 7.01
N ASP A 84 26.23 6.25 8.24
CA ASP A 84 25.53 5.56 9.33
C ASP A 84 24.01 5.69 9.28
N ASN A 85 23.49 6.79 8.74
CA ASN A 85 22.07 7.15 8.85
C ASN A 85 21.32 7.17 7.50
N ASN A 86 22.00 6.93 6.39
CA ASN A 86 21.38 7.01 5.08
C ASN A 86 21.27 5.64 4.43
N THR A 87 20.15 5.42 3.75
CA THR A 87 19.90 4.23 2.93
C THR A 87 19.47 4.66 1.54
N VAL A 88 20.00 4.01 0.52
CA VAL A 88 19.69 4.26 -0.89
C VAL A 88 19.14 2.99 -1.52
N TRP A 89 18.14 3.15 -2.36
CA TRP A 89 17.52 2.08 -3.15
C TRP A 89 17.55 2.43 -4.62
N VAL A 90 17.77 1.43 -5.45
CA VAL A 90 17.66 1.53 -6.90
C VAL A 90 17.21 0.19 -7.48
N GLY A 91 16.29 0.21 -8.42
CA GLY A 91 15.87 -1.03 -9.05
C GLY A 91 14.91 -0.86 -10.22
N PRO A 92 14.85 -1.86 -11.11
CA PRO A 92 13.95 -1.85 -12.26
C PRO A 92 12.50 -2.19 -11.90
N LYS A 93 12.25 -2.77 -10.71
CA LYS A 93 10.93 -3.16 -10.20
C LYS A 93 10.85 -2.92 -8.70
N ILE A 94 10.66 -1.66 -8.27
CA ILE A 94 10.56 -1.27 -6.87
C ILE A 94 9.29 -0.47 -6.63
N GLU A 95 8.65 -0.67 -5.48
CA GLU A 95 7.51 0.13 -5.03
C GLU A 95 7.97 1.22 -4.06
N ASN A 96 7.34 2.40 -4.13
CA ASN A 96 7.71 3.56 -3.33
C ASN A 96 7.72 3.29 -1.82
N TYR A 97 6.75 2.55 -1.29
CA TYR A 97 6.61 2.35 0.16
C TYR A 97 7.73 1.50 0.80
N TYR A 98 8.57 0.82 0.01
CA TYR A 98 9.78 0.17 0.53
C TYR A 98 10.92 1.16 0.81
N MET A 99 10.81 2.38 0.25
CA MET A 99 11.85 3.42 0.34
C MET A 99 11.49 4.52 1.36
N HIS A 100 10.48 4.30 2.19
CA HIS A 100 10.08 5.28 3.20
C HIS A 100 10.91 5.19 4.48
N GLY A 101 11.09 6.35 5.13
CA GLY A 101 11.82 6.48 6.39
C GLY A 101 11.05 5.97 7.61
N THR A 102 9.71 6.06 7.58
CA THR A 102 8.83 5.68 8.68
C THR A 102 7.78 4.68 8.26
N THR A 103 7.38 3.80 9.18
CA THR A 103 6.28 2.86 8.99
C THR A 103 4.95 3.60 9.15
N PRO A 104 4.07 3.60 8.12
CA PRO A 104 2.84 4.38 8.14
C PRO A 104 1.77 3.80 9.08
N SER A 105 1.79 2.50 9.32
CA SER A 105 0.79 1.80 10.14
C SER A 105 1.37 0.51 10.70
N ILE A 106 0.98 0.14 11.91
CA ILE A 106 1.27 -1.15 12.53
C ILE A 106 0.07 -2.11 12.48
N TYR A 107 -1.07 -1.66 11.99
CA TYR A 107 -2.20 -2.52 11.68
C TYR A 107 -1.84 -3.46 10.52
N LYS A 108 -2.22 -4.73 10.64
CA LYS A 108 -1.94 -5.78 9.63
C LYS A 108 -3.24 -6.21 8.96
N PRO A 109 -3.64 -5.58 7.87
CA PRO A 109 -4.94 -5.84 7.24
C PRO A 109 -4.97 -7.17 6.48
N VAL A 110 -6.16 -7.74 6.40
CA VAL A 110 -6.49 -8.86 5.52
C VAL A 110 -6.89 -8.35 4.12
N THR A 111 -7.67 -7.26 4.07
CA THR A 111 -8.06 -6.62 2.81
C THR A 111 -7.07 -5.55 2.38
N LYS A 112 -7.03 -5.26 1.08
CA LYS A 112 -6.16 -4.23 0.52
C LYS A 112 -6.55 -2.82 1.01
N GLN A 113 -7.83 -2.62 1.31
CA GLN A 113 -8.41 -1.37 1.79
C GLN A 113 -7.65 -0.73 2.95
N PHE A 114 -7.18 -1.53 3.90
CA PHE A 114 -6.56 -1.03 5.13
C PHE A 114 -5.04 -1.13 5.15
N THR A 115 -4.40 -1.44 4.01
CA THR A 115 -2.93 -1.45 3.91
C THR A 115 -2.37 -0.03 4.03
N LEU A 116 -1.15 0.10 4.51
CA LEU A 116 -0.39 1.36 4.60
C LEU A 116 -1.13 2.50 5.35
N GLY A 117 -2.07 2.13 6.23
CA GLY A 117 -2.83 3.09 7.02
C GLY A 117 -4.00 3.74 6.27
N GLY A 118 -4.70 2.96 5.42
CA GLY A 118 -5.96 3.38 4.80
C GLY A 118 -6.00 3.39 3.30
N ASN A 119 -4.97 2.88 2.63
CA ASN A 119 -4.97 2.68 1.18
C ASN A 119 -5.28 3.94 0.36
N GLY A 120 -4.70 5.06 0.75
CA GLY A 120 -4.87 6.32 0.02
C GLY A 120 -3.79 6.54 -1.05
N ASP A 121 -4.06 7.44 -1.98
CA ASP A 121 -3.20 7.80 -3.11
C ASP A 121 -1.78 8.24 -2.71
N ALA A 122 -1.63 8.82 -1.52
CA ALA A 122 -0.34 9.31 -1.05
C ALA A 122 0.71 8.19 -0.94
N TYR A 123 0.31 6.97 -0.59
CA TYR A 123 1.20 5.82 -0.50
C TYR A 123 1.17 4.93 -1.73
N GLY A 124 0.25 5.13 -2.64
CA GLY A 124 0.07 4.31 -3.83
C GLY A 124 1.19 4.48 -4.84
N ALA A 125 1.74 3.37 -5.27
CA ALA A 125 2.54 3.28 -6.48
C ALA A 125 2.60 1.84 -6.99
N SER A 126 2.73 1.70 -8.30
CA SER A 126 3.02 0.40 -8.91
C SER A 126 4.48 0.01 -8.72
N THR A 127 4.78 -1.27 -8.98
CA THR A 127 6.14 -1.79 -9.03
C THR A 127 6.76 -1.49 -10.38
N ASP A 128 7.60 -0.49 -10.44
CA ASP A 128 8.28 -0.02 -11.67
C ASP A 128 9.73 0.40 -11.39
N SER A 129 10.42 0.94 -12.39
CA SER A 129 11.79 1.43 -12.23
C SER A 129 11.84 2.63 -11.30
N GLY A 130 12.73 2.60 -10.33
CA GLY A 130 12.79 3.67 -9.35
C GLY A 130 14.08 3.71 -8.55
N PHE A 131 14.21 4.80 -7.84
CA PHE A 131 15.25 5.01 -6.85
C PHE A 131 14.73 5.86 -5.69
N GLY A 132 15.40 5.76 -4.56
CA GLY A 132 15.05 6.52 -3.38
C GLY A 132 16.17 6.60 -2.37
N TRP A 133 15.96 7.50 -1.44
CA TRP A 133 16.86 7.77 -0.34
C TRP A 133 16.05 7.99 0.94
N ALA A 134 16.56 7.52 2.06
CA ALA A 134 16.05 7.83 3.37
C ALA A 134 17.19 8.16 4.33
N TYR A 135 16.96 9.17 5.16
CA TYR A 135 17.78 9.49 6.32
C TYR A 135 16.98 9.16 7.58
N LYS A 136 17.62 8.46 8.53
CA LYS A 136 17.06 8.13 9.84
C LYS A 136 18.04 8.56 10.91
N ALA A 137 17.61 9.53 11.72
CA ALA A 137 18.42 9.99 12.86
C ALA A 137 18.20 9.09 14.08
N ASP A 138 19.20 9.02 14.94
CA ASP A 138 19.16 8.21 16.19
C ASP A 138 18.07 8.67 17.17
N ASN A 139 17.62 9.90 17.07
CA ASN A 139 16.55 10.44 17.91
C ASN A 139 15.13 10.09 17.43
N GLY A 140 14.98 9.31 16.34
CA GLY A 140 13.70 8.88 15.82
C GLY A 140 13.14 9.74 14.66
N PHE A 141 13.76 10.87 14.33
CA PHE A 141 13.40 11.63 13.14
C PHE A 141 13.83 10.89 11.86
N ALA A 142 12.97 10.91 10.85
CA ALA A 142 13.29 10.37 9.54
C ALA A 142 12.71 11.24 8.43
N ILE A 143 13.44 11.31 7.32
CA ILE A 143 12.98 11.90 6.07
C ILE A 143 13.39 10.99 4.92
N SER A 144 12.52 10.84 3.93
CA SER A 144 12.80 10.06 2.73
C SER A 144 12.20 10.68 1.50
N SER A 145 12.82 10.46 0.35
CA SER A 145 12.28 10.85 -0.94
C SER A 145 12.59 9.78 -1.98
N ASN A 146 11.62 9.48 -2.82
CA ASN A 146 11.77 8.47 -3.85
C ASN A 146 10.96 8.82 -5.09
N VAL A 147 11.39 8.28 -6.22
CA VAL A 147 10.69 8.37 -7.49
C VAL A 147 10.58 6.99 -8.12
N VAL A 148 9.39 6.70 -8.63
CA VAL A 148 9.11 5.50 -9.43
C VAL A 148 8.53 5.96 -10.76
N SER A 149 9.01 5.37 -11.87
CA SER A 149 8.65 5.76 -13.22
C SER A 149 8.22 4.55 -14.04
N LYS A 150 7.02 4.63 -14.64
CA LYS A 150 6.53 3.60 -15.58
C LYS A 150 7.18 3.79 -16.93
N GLN A 151 7.65 2.70 -17.51
CA GLN A 151 8.11 2.67 -18.88
C GLN A 151 6.90 2.51 -19.81
N ASN A 152 6.42 3.61 -20.37
CA ASN A 152 5.29 3.64 -21.27
C ASN A 152 5.70 3.43 -22.73
N GLY A 153 6.07 2.21 -23.08
CA GLY A 153 6.52 1.93 -24.44
C GLY A 153 7.87 2.54 -24.77
N THR A 154 8.31 2.36 -26.01
CA THR A 154 9.67 2.64 -26.42
C THR A 154 9.98 4.12 -26.68
N SER A 155 8.97 4.99 -26.77
CA SER A 155 9.15 6.39 -27.18
C SER A 155 9.35 7.37 -26.03
N ASN A 156 8.84 7.07 -24.83
CA ASN A 156 8.82 8.06 -23.76
C ASN A 156 9.97 7.92 -22.77
N GLY A 157 10.58 6.75 -22.67
CA GLY A 157 11.70 6.49 -21.74
C GLY A 157 11.31 6.60 -20.28
N LEU A 158 12.32 6.50 -19.39
CA LEU A 158 12.17 6.67 -17.95
C LEU A 158 12.58 8.09 -17.54
N PHE A 159 11.90 8.63 -16.52
CA PHE A 159 12.23 9.93 -15.91
C PHE A 159 12.26 11.12 -16.88
N THR A 160 11.46 11.06 -17.91
CA THR A 160 11.29 12.16 -18.88
C THR A 160 10.05 12.99 -18.51
N ASN A 161 9.88 14.14 -19.14
CA ASN A 161 8.67 14.98 -19.00
C ASN A 161 7.39 14.31 -19.56
N GLN A 162 7.51 13.17 -20.19
CA GLN A 162 6.39 12.38 -20.75
C GLN A 162 6.15 11.06 -20.02
N SER A 163 7.07 10.61 -19.19
CA SER A 163 6.90 9.35 -18.45
C SER A 163 5.94 9.52 -17.30
N LYS A 164 5.13 8.49 -17.03
CA LYS A 164 4.31 8.43 -15.83
C LYS A 164 5.21 8.26 -14.62
N GLN A 165 5.11 9.18 -13.67
CA GLN A 165 5.99 9.21 -12.50
C GLN A 165 5.20 9.42 -11.21
N SER A 166 5.70 8.83 -10.13
CA SER A 166 5.23 9.05 -8.76
C SER A 166 6.45 9.48 -7.94
N TRP A 167 6.45 10.72 -7.43
CA TRP A 167 7.49 11.25 -6.57
C TRP A 167 6.94 11.45 -5.17
N ALA A 168 7.37 10.63 -4.23
CA ALA A 168 6.94 10.66 -2.84
C ALA A 168 8.03 11.19 -1.92
N THR A 169 7.67 12.12 -1.05
CA THR A 169 8.54 12.62 0.03
C THR A 169 7.80 12.47 1.35
N GLN A 170 8.41 11.77 2.31
CA GLN A 170 7.86 11.51 3.63
C GLN A 170 8.78 12.07 4.69
N ALA A 171 8.20 12.68 5.73
CA ALA A 171 8.89 13.02 6.96
C ALA A 171 8.10 12.50 8.17
N GLY A 172 8.80 12.06 9.20
CA GLY A 172 8.14 11.54 10.39
C GLY A 172 9.07 11.40 11.59
N TYR A 173 8.44 11.05 12.69
CA TYR A 173 9.11 10.82 13.97
C TYR A 173 8.57 9.54 14.59
N THR A 174 9.45 8.65 14.99
CA THR A 174 9.12 7.33 15.54
C THR A 174 9.84 7.11 16.86
N THR A 175 9.08 6.65 17.83
CA THR A 175 9.58 6.15 19.13
C THR A 175 9.25 4.66 19.25
N ASP A 176 9.61 4.05 20.36
CA ASP A 176 9.25 2.65 20.62
C ASP A 176 7.73 2.43 20.72
N GLN A 177 6.96 3.44 21.14
CA GLN A 177 5.54 3.32 21.40
C GLN A 177 4.66 4.04 20.40
N TRP A 178 5.14 5.03 19.66
CA TRP A 178 4.31 5.78 18.72
C TRP A 178 5.11 6.33 17.55
N SER A 179 4.42 6.62 16.49
CA SER A 179 4.95 7.30 15.32
C SER A 179 3.91 8.27 14.74
N VAL A 180 4.41 9.35 14.18
CA VAL A 180 3.63 10.27 13.34
C VAL A 180 4.42 10.56 12.08
N SER A 181 3.73 10.63 10.95
CA SER A 181 4.36 10.97 9.67
C SER A 181 3.41 11.67 8.73
N ALA A 182 3.99 12.46 7.84
CA ALA A 182 3.32 13.07 6.70
C ALA A 182 4.05 12.69 5.42
N ILE A 183 3.30 12.47 4.36
CA ILE A 183 3.81 12.19 3.02
C ILE A 183 3.14 13.11 2.01
N LEU A 184 3.92 13.63 1.08
CA LEU A 184 3.47 14.27 -0.15
C LEU A 184 3.88 13.36 -1.31
N ASN A 185 2.93 12.98 -2.14
CA ASN A 185 3.18 12.22 -3.36
C ASN A 185 2.65 13.01 -4.57
N GLN A 186 3.55 13.42 -5.44
CA GLN A 186 3.25 14.12 -6.69
C GLN A 186 3.30 13.12 -7.84
N LYS A 187 2.23 13.04 -8.60
CA LYS A 187 2.08 12.11 -9.71
C LYS A 187 1.89 12.84 -11.02
N TYR A 188 2.56 12.37 -12.06
CA TYR A 188 2.70 13.08 -13.33
C TYR A 188 2.28 12.22 -14.51
N ASN A 189 1.84 12.89 -15.57
CA ASN A 189 1.56 12.32 -16.90
C ASN A 189 0.52 11.19 -16.87
N GLY A 190 -0.52 11.34 -16.06
CA GLY A 190 -1.59 10.34 -15.98
C GLY A 190 -1.15 9.06 -15.25
N TRP A 191 -0.28 9.18 -14.25
CA TRP A 191 -0.01 8.07 -13.35
C TRP A 191 -1.30 7.57 -12.72
N THR A 192 -1.56 6.31 -12.82
CA THR A 192 -2.69 5.66 -12.17
C THR A 192 -2.24 4.41 -11.44
N ASP A 193 -2.85 4.15 -10.31
CA ASP A 193 -2.66 2.92 -9.56
C ASP A 193 -4.03 2.34 -9.25
N GLY A 194 -4.35 1.24 -9.90
CA GLY A 194 -5.64 0.59 -9.76
C GLY A 194 -5.95 0.01 -8.37
N TYR A 195 -5.04 0.15 -7.41
CA TYR A 195 -5.28 -0.25 -6.03
C TYR A 195 -6.12 0.76 -5.25
N TYR A 196 -6.26 1.99 -5.75
CA TYR A 196 -6.90 3.11 -5.06
C TYR A 196 -8.10 3.62 -5.83
N GLU A 197 -8.66 2.81 -6.73
CA GLU A 197 -9.84 3.16 -7.52
C GLU A 197 -11.09 3.22 -6.64
N SER A 198 -11.93 4.20 -6.91
CA SER A 198 -13.30 4.32 -6.43
C SER A 198 -14.25 4.48 -7.62
N LEU A 199 -15.56 4.54 -7.38
CA LEU A 199 -16.52 4.77 -8.48
C LEU A 199 -16.34 6.12 -9.15
N GLY A 200 -15.92 7.16 -8.42
CA GLY A 200 -15.63 8.48 -8.96
C GLY A 200 -14.16 8.68 -9.33
N HIS A 201 -13.27 7.85 -8.79
CA HIS A 201 -11.82 7.92 -8.97
C HIS A 201 -11.35 6.78 -9.86
N THR A 202 -11.92 6.63 -11.03
CA THR A 202 -11.43 5.67 -12.03
C THR A 202 -10.75 6.42 -13.17
N PRO A 203 -9.74 5.84 -13.84
CA PRO A 203 -9.12 6.46 -15.01
C PRO A 203 -10.09 6.85 -16.11
N SER A 204 -11.24 6.18 -16.20
CA SER A 204 -12.29 6.48 -17.17
C SER A 204 -13.15 7.68 -16.78
N ASN A 205 -13.17 8.08 -15.52
CA ASN A 205 -13.93 9.24 -15.04
C ASN A 205 -13.08 10.52 -15.04
N PHE A 206 -11.76 10.40 -15.07
CA PHE A 206 -10.90 11.52 -15.40
C PHE A 206 -11.01 11.76 -16.91
N THR A 207 -11.43 12.94 -17.28
CA THR A 207 -11.29 13.38 -18.66
C THR A 207 -9.83 13.19 -19.06
N THR A 208 -9.56 12.95 -20.32
CA THR A 208 -8.21 12.77 -20.89
C THR A 208 -7.23 13.88 -20.55
N ASP A 209 -7.66 14.92 -19.84
CA ASP A 209 -6.93 16.14 -19.54
C ASP A 209 -6.30 16.18 -18.13
N VAL A 210 -6.67 15.26 -17.20
CA VAL A 210 -5.99 15.16 -15.91
C VAL A 210 -4.67 14.44 -16.09
N THR A 211 -3.59 15.23 -16.08
CA THR A 211 -2.24 14.71 -16.28
C THR A 211 -1.43 14.62 -14.99
N ASN A 212 -1.74 15.45 -14.00
CA ASN A 212 -0.98 15.53 -12.76
C ASN A 212 -1.93 15.57 -11.57
N PHE A 213 -1.47 15.06 -10.43
CA PHE A 213 -2.16 15.20 -9.16
C PHE A 213 -1.19 15.11 -7.98
N SER A 214 -1.60 15.68 -6.85
CA SER A 214 -0.85 15.69 -5.61
C SER A 214 -1.67 15.07 -4.50
N ALA A 215 -1.10 14.12 -3.79
CA ALA A 215 -1.72 13.48 -2.64
C ALA A 215 -0.92 13.74 -1.38
N ILE A 216 -1.62 14.13 -0.31
CA ILE A 216 -1.05 14.29 1.04
C ILE A 216 -1.65 13.22 1.92
N GLY A 217 -0.78 12.50 2.64
CA GLY A 217 -1.18 11.51 3.63
C GLY A 217 -0.62 11.84 5.01
N LEU A 218 -1.45 11.70 6.03
CA LEU A 218 -1.06 11.77 7.43
C LEU A 218 -1.23 10.41 8.06
N ARG A 219 -0.25 9.97 8.84
CA ARG A 219 -0.26 8.68 9.53
C ARG A 219 0.17 8.83 10.96
N GLY A 220 -0.44 8.05 11.81
CA GLY A 220 -0.03 7.92 13.19
C GLY A 220 -0.36 6.55 13.74
N TRP A 221 0.50 6.03 14.61
CA TRP A 221 0.19 4.83 15.35
C TRP A 221 0.75 4.92 16.77
N TRP A 222 0.10 4.16 17.64
CA TRP A 222 0.51 3.98 19.03
C TRP A 222 0.36 2.50 19.41
N ARG A 223 1.25 2.00 20.27
CA ARG A 223 1.16 0.66 20.85
C ARG A 223 1.44 0.69 22.35
N PRO A 224 0.75 -0.18 23.14
CA PRO A 224 1.05 -0.35 24.55
C PRO A 224 2.46 -0.95 24.74
N LEU A 225 3.01 -0.82 25.92
CA LEU A 225 4.28 -1.45 26.31
C LEU A 225 4.15 -2.97 26.43
N GLU A 226 2.99 -3.45 26.83
CA GLU A 226 2.70 -4.86 27.07
C GLU A 226 1.62 -5.37 26.11
N THR A 227 1.79 -6.59 25.60
CA THR A 227 0.78 -7.36 24.87
C THR A 227 -0.05 -8.23 25.83
N GLY A 228 -1.08 -8.91 25.34
CA GLY A 228 -1.96 -9.75 26.18
C GLY A 228 -2.89 -8.95 27.10
N THR A 229 -3.07 -7.66 26.86
CA THR A 229 -3.92 -6.77 27.64
C THR A 229 -5.14 -6.31 26.83
N ALA A 230 -6.16 -5.77 27.51
CA ALA A 230 -7.36 -5.22 26.85
C ALA A 230 -7.06 -3.94 26.03
N MET A 231 -5.86 -3.35 26.17
CA MET A 231 -5.46 -2.16 25.43
C MET A 231 -4.92 -2.52 24.05
N PRO A 232 -5.59 -2.09 22.95
CA PRO A 232 -5.11 -2.36 21.60
C PRO A 232 -3.96 -1.42 21.20
N SER A 233 -3.18 -1.84 20.22
CA SER A 233 -2.45 -0.90 19.38
C SER A 233 -3.42 -0.17 18.46
N ILE A 234 -3.13 1.10 18.16
CA ILE A 234 -3.99 1.96 17.34
C ILE A 234 -3.19 2.45 16.13
N SER A 235 -3.80 2.41 14.96
CA SER A 235 -3.26 3.03 13.75
C SER A 235 -4.32 3.93 13.12
N LEU A 236 -3.91 5.13 12.70
CA LEU A 236 -4.77 6.13 12.09
C LEU A 236 -4.16 6.61 10.77
N GLY A 237 -5.01 6.90 9.80
CA GLY A 237 -4.60 7.45 8.53
C GLY A 237 -5.64 8.40 7.93
N PHE A 238 -5.15 9.40 7.23
CA PHE A 238 -5.95 10.33 6.44
C PHE A 238 -5.19 10.69 5.17
N ASP A 239 -5.89 10.71 4.04
CA ASP A 239 -5.38 11.12 2.74
C ASP A 239 -6.30 12.14 2.08
N THR A 240 -5.71 13.08 1.38
CA THR A 240 -6.40 13.96 0.44
C THR A 240 -5.61 14.04 -0.86
N THR A 241 -6.33 14.04 -1.98
CA THR A 241 -5.74 14.10 -3.33
C THR A 241 -6.40 15.23 -4.09
N ASP A 242 -5.59 16.07 -4.72
CA ASP A 242 -5.99 17.16 -5.60
C ASP A 242 -5.56 16.84 -7.04
N PHE A 243 -6.51 16.89 -7.98
CA PHE A 243 -6.34 16.50 -9.38
C PHE A 243 -6.29 17.75 -10.26
N ASP A 244 -5.11 18.07 -10.79
CA ASP A 244 -4.88 19.20 -11.66
C ASP A 244 -5.70 19.10 -12.97
N GLY A 245 -6.50 20.12 -13.26
CA GLY A 245 -7.30 20.19 -14.49
C GLY A 245 -8.59 19.39 -14.47
N ALA A 246 -8.93 18.71 -13.37
CA ALA A 246 -10.24 18.08 -13.21
C ALA A 246 -11.33 19.17 -13.08
N PRO A 247 -12.59 18.88 -13.49
CA PRO A 247 -13.72 19.74 -13.19
C PRO A 247 -13.82 20.00 -11.68
N ALA A 248 -14.22 21.22 -11.28
CA ALA A 248 -14.29 21.60 -9.86
C ALA A 248 -15.16 20.68 -8.99
N ALA A 249 -16.11 19.96 -9.57
CA ALA A 249 -16.95 18.99 -8.88
C ALA A 249 -16.32 17.59 -8.73
N SER A 250 -15.07 17.39 -9.18
CA SER A 250 -14.38 16.09 -9.15
C SER A 250 -12.87 16.21 -8.92
N ASN A 251 -12.40 17.39 -8.53
CA ASN A 251 -10.97 17.67 -8.41
C ASN A 251 -10.35 17.20 -7.09
N ASN A 252 -11.14 16.70 -6.16
CA ASN A 252 -10.63 16.25 -4.87
C ASN A 252 -11.12 14.86 -4.49
N SER A 253 -10.26 14.09 -3.85
CA SER A 253 -10.60 12.82 -3.23
C SER A 253 -10.04 12.76 -1.81
N THR A 254 -10.74 12.05 -0.93
CA THR A 254 -10.32 11.84 0.47
C THR A 254 -10.45 10.38 0.87
N ALA A 255 -9.63 9.96 1.83
CA ALA A 255 -9.74 8.66 2.49
C ALA A 255 -9.35 8.80 3.96
N TRP A 256 -9.90 7.96 4.83
CA TRP A 256 -9.47 7.88 6.21
C TRP A 256 -9.58 6.45 6.76
N PHE A 257 -8.82 6.16 7.79
CA PHE A 257 -8.67 4.84 8.38
C PHE A 257 -8.45 4.92 9.88
N ALA A 258 -9.06 3.97 10.60
CA ALA A 258 -8.73 3.66 11.99
C ALA A 258 -8.65 2.14 12.16
N GLY A 259 -7.55 1.66 12.73
CA GLY A 259 -7.29 0.24 12.98
C GLY A 259 -6.87 -0.01 14.42
N LEU A 260 -7.42 -1.06 15.00
CA LEU A 260 -7.13 -1.54 16.35
C LEU A 260 -6.57 -2.96 16.26
N THR A 261 -5.52 -3.24 17.01
CA THR A 261 -4.90 -4.57 17.05
C THR A 261 -4.62 -4.99 18.47
N TRP A 262 -5.13 -6.13 18.88
CA TRP A 262 -4.75 -6.83 20.11
C TRP A 262 -3.85 -7.98 19.76
N GLN A 263 -2.77 -8.14 20.51
CA GLN A 263 -1.80 -9.23 20.35
C GLN A 263 -1.75 -10.08 21.61
N ASP A 264 -1.46 -11.38 21.45
CA ASP A 264 -1.27 -12.35 22.54
C ASP A 264 -2.48 -12.48 23.48
N MET A 265 -3.69 -12.41 22.92
CA MET A 265 -4.92 -12.41 23.72
C MET A 265 -5.34 -13.81 24.21
N PHE A 266 -5.21 -14.81 23.36
CA PHE A 266 -5.63 -16.19 23.65
C PHE A 266 -4.46 -17.16 23.63
N GLN A 267 -3.50 -16.91 22.76
CA GLN A 267 -2.25 -17.68 22.65
C GLN A 267 -1.10 -16.77 22.17
N ALA A 268 0.13 -17.23 22.36
CA ALA A 268 1.29 -16.51 21.90
C ALA A 268 1.25 -16.27 20.38
N ASP A 269 1.62 -15.07 19.99
CA ASP A 269 1.66 -14.61 18.59
C ASP A 269 0.28 -14.53 17.89
N ASP A 270 -0.84 -14.68 18.61
CA ASP A 270 -2.15 -14.44 18.01
C ASP A 270 -2.44 -12.95 17.82
N ARG A 271 -3.41 -12.64 16.98
CA ARG A 271 -3.82 -11.27 16.71
C ARG A 271 -5.32 -11.17 16.43
N ILE A 272 -5.95 -10.19 17.07
CA ILE A 272 -7.29 -9.72 16.72
C ILE A 272 -7.12 -8.37 16.05
N GLY A 273 -7.68 -8.21 14.84
CA GLY A 273 -7.73 -6.94 14.14
C GLY A 273 -9.15 -6.46 13.95
N LEU A 274 -9.36 -5.17 14.17
CA LEU A 274 -10.58 -4.45 13.85
C LEU A 274 -10.21 -3.15 13.16
N ALA A 275 -10.69 -2.93 11.94
CA ALA A 275 -10.49 -1.69 11.22
C ALA A 275 -11.79 -1.18 10.62
N PHE A 276 -11.85 0.13 10.45
CA PHE A 276 -12.94 0.81 9.77
C PHE A 276 -12.43 2.12 9.16
N GLY A 277 -13.14 2.58 8.14
CA GLY A 277 -12.76 3.82 7.47
C GLY A 277 -13.56 4.07 6.21
N GLN A 278 -13.26 5.21 5.60
CA GLN A 278 -13.74 5.57 4.30
C GLN A 278 -12.65 5.22 3.27
N PRO A 279 -12.91 4.31 2.33
CA PRO A 279 -12.09 4.15 1.14
C PRO A 279 -11.93 5.47 0.38
N THR A 280 -10.97 5.53 -0.53
CA THR A 280 -10.83 6.68 -1.41
C THR A 280 -12.18 7.01 -2.04
N LYS A 281 -12.66 8.22 -1.77
CA LYS A 281 -13.90 8.78 -2.31
C LYS A 281 -13.59 10.07 -3.05
N ASN A 282 -14.00 10.16 -4.30
CA ASN A 282 -13.98 11.42 -5.04
C ASN A 282 -15.22 12.25 -4.69
N GLU A 283 -15.11 13.56 -4.68
CA GLU A 283 -16.23 14.45 -4.37
C GLU A 283 -17.39 14.38 -5.37
N ALA A 284 -17.14 13.88 -6.58
CA ALA A 284 -18.19 13.60 -7.57
C ALA A 284 -19.07 12.39 -7.21
N GLU A 285 -18.66 11.57 -6.23
CA GLU A 285 -19.43 10.43 -5.79
C GLU A 285 -20.54 10.85 -4.83
N THR A 286 -21.77 10.42 -5.11
CA THR A 286 -22.95 10.75 -4.30
C THR A 286 -23.07 9.89 -3.05
N GLU A 287 -22.46 8.69 -3.06
CA GLU A 287 -22.48 7.77 -1.93
C GLU A 287 -21.23 7.92 -1.08
N ASP A 288 -21.38 7.74 0.22
CA ASP A 288 -20.28 7.72 1.18
C ASP A 288 -19.83 6.27 1.41
N PRO A 289 -18.74 5.80 0.75
CA PRO A 289 -18.28 4.44 0.95
C PRO A 289 -17.73 4.29 2.37
N PHE A 290 -18.15 3.23 3.04
CA PHE A 290 -17.66 2.86 4.35
C PHE A 290 -17.24 1.39 4.35
N ALA A 291 -16.04 1.12 4.83
CA ALA A 291 -15.51 -0.23 4.94
C ALA A 291 -15.17 -0.57 6.39
N TYR A 292 -15.32 -1.83 6.74
CA TYR A 292 -14.84 -2.37 8.00
C TYR A 292 -14.23 -3.74 7.78
N GLU A 293 -13.32 -4.11 8.67
CA GLU A 293 -12.65 -5.40 8.68
C GLU A 293 -12.54 -5.90 10.12
N ALA A 294 -12.83 -7.16 10.34
CA ALA A 294 -12.58 -7.84 11.60
C ALA A 294 -11.98 -9.22 11.31
N TYR A 295 -10.90 -9.57 12.00
CA TYR A 295 -10.28 -10.88 11.84
C TYR A 295 -9.65 -11.39 13.13
N TYR A 296 -9.46 -12.69 13.17
CA TYR A 296 -8.60 -13.36 14.13
C TYR A 296 -7.53 -14.16 13.39
N GLU A 297 -6.29 -13.90 13.72
CA GLU A 297 -5.11 -14.60 13.21
C GLU A 297 -4.47 -15.38 14.34
N PHE A 298 -4.17 -16.64 14.11
CA PHE A 298 -3.46 -17.47 15.08
C PHE A 298 -2.38 -18.30 14.41
N LYS A 299 -1.34 -18.57 15.16
CA LYS A 299 -0.22 -19.39 14.74
C LYS A 299 -0.49 -20.85 15.08
N ALA A 300 -0.70 -21.68 14.09
CA ALA A 300 -0.94 -23.10 14.31
C ALA A 300 0.34 -23.85 14.72
N ASN A 301 1.49 -23.42 14.20
CA ASN A 301 2.83 -23.84 14.57
C ASN A 301 3.85 -22.84 14.01
N ASP A 302 5.15 -23.05 14.21
CA ASP A 302 6.21 -22.11 13.77
C ASP A 302 6.25 -21.86 12.24
N SER A 303 5.57 -22.66 11.46
CA SER A 303 5.55 -22.57 10.01
C SER A 303 4.19 -22.20 9.42
N VAL A 304 3.12 -22.20 10.22
CA VAL A 304 1.73 -22.00 9.76
C VAL A 304 1.00 -21.02 10.67
N THR A 305 0.56 -19.92 10.07
CA THR A 305 -0.28 -18.91 10.67
C THR A 305 -1.63 -18.89 9.98
#